data_4f3454652513f3e30f24f53571be2a4c
#
_entry.id   4f3454652513f3e30f24f53571be2a4c
#
_cell.length_a   1.000
_cell.length_b   1.000
_cell.length_c   1.000
_cell.angle_alpha   90.00
_cell.angle_beta   90.00
_cell.angle_gamma   90.00
#
_symmetry.space_group_name_H-M   'P 1'
#
loop_
_entity.id
_entity.type
_entity.pdbx_description
1 polymer ?
#
loop_
_entity_poly.entity_id
_entity_poly.type
_entity_poly.pdbx_seq_one_letter_code
_entity_poly.pdbx_strand_id
1 'polypeptide(L)'
;MNKNEKFVITINREVGTGGRTVGRKLAEKLGVKYCDKAVIDGLTQKFGLSPERIEEIKAQKKSWWNDINNYYQTLVNSASQPMDAEVKLDSATMFETEKSILKELATQSSCVVAGRTGFMVFREWPNHLNIFIQASMDYRVKRVMRRQDVSEQEARDIIAKMDASREAYIKKYEDTSRYDTRNYQLVISMDDLSENDAVEVIMEYINRTSK
;
A
#
# COMPACT_ATOMS: atom_id res chain seq x y z
N MET A 1 -0.77 -6.80 17.71
CA MET A 1 0.44 -6.18 17.10
C MET A 1 1.27 -5.55 18.19
N ASN A 2 2.61 -5.72 18.21
CA ASN A 2 3.50 -5.10 19.21
C ASN A 2 4.10 -3.79 18.64
N LYS A 3 3.78 -2.64 19.24
CA LYS A 3 4.29 -1.33 18.79
C LYS A 3 5.75 -1.09 19.20
N ASN A 4 6.29 -1.86 20.13
CA ASN A 4 7.68 -1.75 20.60
C ASN A 4 8.68 -2.49 19.72
N GLU A 5 8.17 -3.27 18.76
CA GLU A 5 8.96 -3.99 17.76
C GLU A 5 8.66 -3.43 16.38
N LYS A 6 9.50 -3.78 15.39
CA LYS A 6 9.18 -3.43 13.99
C LYS A 6 7.90 -4.13 13.56
N PHE A 7 6.99 -3.38 12.95
CA PHE A 7 5.70 -3.86 12.47
C PHE A 7 5.41 -3.43 11.05
N VAL A 8 4.52 -4.16 10.42
CA VAL A 8 3.97 -3.80 9.10
C VAL A 8 2.45 -3.70 9.20
N ILE A 9 1.88 -2.62 8.69
CA ILE A 9 0.44 -2.50 8.49
C ILE A 9 0.19 -2.46 6.99
N THR A 10 -0.62 -3.40 6.50
CA THR A 10 -1.01 -3.39 5.09
C THR A 10 -2.46 -2.94 4.95
N ILE A 11 -2.72 -2.06 3.97
CA ILE A 11 -4.06 -1.56 3.67
C ILE A 11 -4.41 -1.94 2.24
N ASN A 12 -5.24 -2.97 2.10
CA ASN A 12 -5.92 -3.26 0.84
C ASN A 12 -7.23 -2.48 0.78
N ARG A 13 -7.70 -2.12 -0.40
CA ARG A 13 -8.85 -1.22 -0.54
C ARG A 13 -9.49 -1.28 -1.91
N GLU A 14 -10.78 -0.97 -1.97
CA GLU A 14 -11.49 -0.70 -3.20
C GLU A 14 -11.16 0.71 -3.74
N VAL A 15 -11.37 0.89 -5.05
CA VAL A 15 -11.22 2.21 -5.69
C VAL A 15 -12.30 3.16 -5.19
N GLY A 16 -11.94 4.39 -4.89
CA GLY A 16 -12.87 5.41 -4.42
C GLY A 16 -13.11 5.45 -2.91
N THR A 17 -12.55 4.52 -2.12
CA THR A 17 -12.75 4.49 -0.65
C THR A 17 -11.90 5.49 0.14
N GLY A 18 -10.87 6.08 -0.46
CA GLY A 18 -9.93 6.93 0.28
C GLY A 18 -8.80 6.18 1.02
N GLY A 19 -8.69 4.87 0.86
CA GLY A 19 -7.73 4.04 1.58
C GLY A 19 -6.25 4.46 1.43
N ARG A 20 -5.85 5.12 0.32
CA ARG A 20 -4.50 5.72 0.22
C ARG A 20 -4.31 6.88 1.20
N THR A 21 -5.31 7.73 1.33
CA THR A 21 -5.30 8.87 2.28
C THR A 21 -5.28 8.37 3.71
N VAL A 22 -6.12 7.37 4.03
CA VAL A 22 -6.12 6.72 5.35
C VAL A 22 -4.74 6.14 5.67
N GLY A 23 -4.14 5.40 4.75
CA GLY A 23 -2.81 4.81 4.95
C GLY A 23 -1.71 5.84 5.20
N ARG A 24 -1.71 6.96 4.45
CA ARG A 24 -0.75 8.05 4.66
C ARG A 24 -0.92 8.70 6.02
N LYS A 25 -2.14 9.08 6.38
CA LYS A 25 -2.46 9.68 7.69
C LYS A 25 -2.13 8.74 8.85
N LEU A 26 -2.39 7.44 8.68
CA LEU A 26 -2.02 6.44 9.68
C LEU A 26 -0.51 6.34 9.87
N ALA A 27 0.25 6.32 8.78
CA ALA A 27 1.71 6.30 8.83
C ALA A 27 2.27 7.56 9.49
N GLU A 28 1.74 8.73 9.17
CA GLU A 28 2.07 10.00 9.80
C GLU A 28 1.78 9.98 11.31
N LYS A 29 0.59 9.53 11.71
CA LYS A 29 0.19 9.44 13.12
C LYS A 29 1.05 8.46 13.92
N LEU A 30 1.52 7.38 13.30
CA LEU A 30 2.41 6.39 13.90
C LEU A 30 3.89 6.78 13.83
N GLY A 31 4.26 7.83 13.09
CA GLY A 31 5.65 8.21 12.84
C GLY A 31 6.46 7.18 12.05
N VAL A 32 5.81 6.46 11.12
CA VAL A 32 6.43 5.37 10.35
C VAL A 32 6.40 5.64 8.84
N LYS A 33 7.17 4.88 8.09
CA LYS A 33 7.22 5.00 6.61
C LYS A 33 5.88 4.61 5.98
N TYR A 34 5.53 5.34 4.91
CA TYR A 34 4.39 5.02 4.05
C TYR A 34 4.87 4.54 2.68
N CYS A 35 4.34 3.41 2.21
CA CYS A 35 4.68 2.83 0.90
C CYS A 35 3.42 2.57 0.08
N ASP A 36 3.38 3.09 -1.15
CA ASP A 36 2.36 2.74 -2.13
C ASP A 36 3.00 2.53 -3.52
N LYS A 37 2.16 2.36 -4.55
CA LYS A 37 2.64 2.13 -5.92
C LYS A 37 3.62 3.22 -6.36
N ALA A 38 3.27 4.50 -6.17
CA ALA A 38 4.11 5.60 -6.62
C ALA A 38 5.49 5.60 -5.95
N VAL A 39 5.54 5.29 -4.65
CA VAL A 39 6.80 5.15 -3.91
C VAL A 39 7.64 3.99 -4.45
N ILE A 40 7.03 2.84 -4.67
CA ILE A 40 7.76 1.66 -5.18
C ILE A 40 8.24 1.89 -6.61
N ASP A 41 7.39 2.39 -7.49
CA ASP A 41 7.74 2.68 -8.89
C ASP A 41 8.90 3.72 -8.93
N GLY A 42 8.83 4.77 -8.12
CA GLY A 42 9.88 5.79 -8.03
C GLY A 42 11.22 5.22 -7.55
N LEU A 43 11.21 4.38 -6.54
CA LEU A 43 12.42 3.69 -6.05
C LEU A 43 13.00 2.76 -7.14
N THR A 44 12.14 1.97 -7.78
CA THR A 44 12.55 1.07 -8.86
C THR A 44 13.21 1.82 -10.01
N GLN A 45 12.60 2.92 -10.44
CA GLN A 45 13.11 3.73 -11.55
C GLN A 45 14.43 4.44 -11.18
N LYS A 46 14.47 5.13 -10.05
CA LYS A 46 15.63 5.94 -9.63
C LYS A 46 16.88 5.11 -9.43
N PHE A 47 16.74 3.91 -8.87
CA PHE A 47 17.88 3.07 -8.51
C PHE A 47 18.08 1.85 -9.41
N GLY A 48 17.27 1.70 -10.48
CA GLY A 48 17.36 0.57 -11.40
C GLY A 48 17.16 -0.76 -10.68
N LEU A 49 16.20 -0.84 -9.74
CA LEU A 49 16.05 -2.00 -8.86
C LEU A 49 15.48 -3.20 -9.62
N SER A 50 16.16 -4.34 -9.48
CA SER A 50 15.67 -5.68 -9.81
C SER A 50 15.88 -6.58 -8.58
N PRO A 51 15.31 -7.80 -8.54
CA PRO A 51 15.57 -8.74 -7.45
C PRO A 51 17.07 -8.99 -7.22
N GLU A 52 17.83 -9.19 -8.30
CA GLU A 52 19.27 -9.43 -8.29
C GLU A 52 20.01 -8.21 -7.73
N ARG A 53 19.64 -7.01 -8.19
CA ARG A 53 20.26 -5.77 -7.73
C ARG A 53 20.03 -5.53 -6.23
N ILE A 54 18.87 -5.89 -5.72
CA ILE A 54 18.56 -5.78 -4.29
C ILE A 54 19.42 -6.73 -3.47
N GLU A 55 19.64 -7.96 -3.93
CA GLU A 55 20.55 -8.91 -3.24
C GLU A 55 22.02 -8.43 -3.25
N GLU A 56 22.50 -7.89 -4.36
CA GLU A 56 23.83 -7.25 -4.43
C GLU A 56 23.98 -6.13 -3.40
N ILE A 57 22.96 -5.30 -3.26
CA ILE A 57 22.95 -4.16 -2.34
C ILE A 57 22.95 -4.63 -0.89
N LYS A 58 22.20 -5.67 -0.56
CA LYS A 58 22.24 -6.28 0.79
C LYS A 58 23.65 -6.74 1.17
N ALA A 59 24.41 -7.24 0.20
CA ALA A 59 25.78 -7.67 0.41
C ALA A 59 26.77 -6.51 0.62
N GLN A 60 26.49 -5.31 0.09
CA GLN A 60 27.43 -4.17 0.02
C GLN A 60 27.32 -3.12 1.13
N LYS A 61 26.63 -3.34 2.23
CA LYS A 61 26.54 -2.47 3.46
C LYS A 61 26.46 -0.92 3.34
N LYS A 62 25.34 -0.38 3.82
CA LYS A 62 25.09 0.94 4.47
C LYS A 62 24.98 2.23 3.66
N SER A 63 25.82 2.60 2.72
CA SER A 63 25.77 3.95 2.13
C SER A 63 24.52 4.15 1.23
N TRP A 64 24.24 3.18 0.42
CA TRP A 64 23.17 3.20 -0.57
C TRP A 64 21.74 3.25 0.02
N TRP A 65 21.54 2.64 1.19
CA TRP A 65 20.25 2.75 1.92
C TRP A 65 19.98 4.18 2.41
N ASN A 66 21.00 4.96 2.70
CA ASN A 66 20.84 6.37 3.03
C ASN A 66 20.34 7.15 1.81
N ASP A 67 20.84 6.86 0.62
CA ASP A 67 20.40 7.50 -0.62
C ASP A 67 18.95 7.14 -0.96
N ILE A 68 18.57 5.86 -0.81
CA ILE A 68 17.17 5.43 -0.92
C ILE A 68 16.29 6.15 0.12
N ASN A 69 16.73 6.24 1.35
CA ASN A 69 15.95 6.87 2.41
C ASN A 69 15.76 8.37 2.14
N ASN A 70 16.79 9.06 1.69
CA ASN A 70 16.72 10.47 1.30
C ASN A 70 15.77 10.68 0.12
N TYR A 71 15.87 9.85 -0.91
CA TYR A 71 14.97 9.89 -2.05
C TYR A 71 13.52 9.53 -1.67
N TYR A 72 13.33 8.55 -0.79
CA TYR A 72 12.04 8.20 -0.22
C TYR A 72 11.39 9.40 0.47
N GLN A 73 12.13 10.16 1.30
CA GLN A 73 11.63 11.38 1.94
C GLN A 73 11.19 12.43 0.91
N THR A 74 11.95 12.58 -0.17
CA THR A 74 11.58 13.46 -1.28
C THR A 74 10.27 13.02 -1.94
N LEU A 75 10.10 11.73 -2.24
CA LEU A 75 8.88 11.18 -2.84
C LEU A 75 7.65 11.36 -1.93
N VAL A 76 7.78 11.10 -0.64
CA VAL A 76 6.67 11.22 0.31
C VAL A 76 6.25 12.68 0.49
N ASN A 77 7.21 13.59 0.55
CA ASN A 77 6.95 15.02 0.72
C ASN A 77 6.41 15.69 -0.56
N SER A 78 6.78 15.19 -1.74
CA SER A 78 6.31 15.72 -3.04
C SER A 78 5.04 15.05 -3.57
N ALA A 79 4.42 14.15 -2.84
CA ALA A 79 3.32 13.27 -3.28
C ALA A 79 1.99 13.99 -3.61
N SER A 80 2.05 15.07 -4.39
CA SER A 80 0.89 15.76 -5.00
C SER A 80 0.72 15.41 -6.49
N GLN A 81 1.64 14.69 -7.13
CA GLN A 81 1.59 14.38 -8.56
C GLN A 81 1.66 12.86 -8.81
N PRO A 82 0.81 12.29 -9.68
CA PRO A 82 1.01 10.95 -10.19
C PRO A 82 2.24 10.96 -11.11
N MET A 83 3.27 10.18 -10.79
CA MET A 83 4.35 9.93 -11.73
C MET A 83 3.90 8.84 -12.72
N ASP A 84 3.58 9.24 -13.93
CA ASP A 84 3.40 8.36 -15.07
C ASP A 84 4.77 8.06 -15.68
N ALA A 85 5.44 7.03 -15.19
CA ALA A 85 6.62 6.47 -15.86
C ALA A 85 6.45 4.95 -15.93
N GLU A 86 6.22 4.44 -17.14
CA GLU A 86 6.21 3.01 -17.43
C GLU A 86 7.63 2.46 -17.38
N VAL A 87 7.96 1.78 -16.30
CA VAL A 87 9.08 0.84 -16.31
C VAL A 87 8.59 -0.44 -16.99
N LYS A 88 9.08 -0.73 -18.19
CA LYS A 88 8.76 -1.94 -18.97
C LYS A 88 9.49 -3.16 -18.39
N LEU A 89 9.10 -3.61 -17.21
CA LEU A 89 9.45 -4.92 -16.70
C LEU A 89 8.31 -5.89 -17.02
N ASP A 90 8.61 -7.16 -17.27
CA ASP A 90 7.55 -8.16 -17.32
C ASP A 90 6.86 -8.26 -15.95
N SER A 91 5.62 -8.74 -15.93
CA SER A 91 4.79 -8.65 -14.72
C SER A 91 5.29 -9.53 -13.57
N ALA A 92 6.04 -10.60 -13.86
CA ALA A 92 6.59 -11.49 -12.83
C ALA A 92 7.82 -10.88 -12.17
N THR A 93 8.75 -10.36 -12.97
CA THR A 93 9.92 -9.63 -12.50
C THR A 93 9.51 -8.40 -11.69
N MET A 94 8.46 -7.67 -12.13
CA MET A 94 7.92 -6.54 -11.39
C MET A 94 7.38 -6.96 -10.01
N PHE A 95 6.63 -8.06 -9.93
CA PHE A 95 6.09 -8.56 -8.67
C PHE A 95 7.21 -8.94 -7.67
N GLU A 96 8.21 -9.69 -8.13
CA GLU A 96 9.34 -10.08 -7.25
C GLU A 96 10.20 -8.87 -6.84
N THR A 97 10.39 -7.89 -7.72
CA THR A 97 11.05 -6.62 -7.39
C THR A 97 10.30 -5.86 -6.30
N GLU A 98 9.00 -5.68 -6.45
CA GLU A 98 8.16 -5.02 -5.46
C GLU A 98 8.18 -5.74 -4.11
N LYS A 99 8.04 -7.05 -4.12
CA LYS A 99 8.09 -7.90 -2.93
C LYS A 99 9.43 -7.77 -2.21
N SER A 100 10.53 -7.77 -2.94
CA SER A 100 11.87 -7.60 -2.40
C SER A 100 12.08 -6.23 -1.78
N ILE A 101 11.64 -5.15 -2.47
CA ILE A 101 11.70 -3.78 -1.94
C ILE A 101 10.88 -3.67 -0.65
N LEU A 102 9.63 -4.16 -0.66
CA LEU A 102 8.75 -4.08 0.51
C LEU A 102 9.32 -4.82 1.72
N LYS A 103 9.82 -6.05 1.51
CA LYS A 103 10.45 -6.82 2.58
C LYS A 103 11.68 -6.13 3.14
N GLU A 104 12.52 -5.58 2.27
CA GLU A 104 13.71 -4.87 2.74
C GLU A 104 13.37 -3.60 3.53
N LEU A 105 12.42 -2.79 3.05
CA LEU A 105 11.93 -1.63 3.79
C LEU A 105 11.39 -2.02 5.18
N ALA A 106 10.67 -3.14 5.28
CA ALA A 106 10.13 -3.66 6.54
C ALA A 106 11.22 -4.18 7.49
N THR A 107 12.35 -4.69 6.98
CA THR A 107 13.50 -5.05 7.84
C THR A 107 14.18 -3.84 8.44
N GLN A 108 14.17 -2.71 7.75
CA GLN A 108 14.82 -1.48 8.20
C GLN A 108 13.96 -0.71 9.22
N SER A 109 12.65 -0.62 9.01
CA SER A 109 11.76 0.17 9.87
C SER A 109 10.32 -0.32 9.78
N SER A 110 9.51 0.00 10.79
CA SER A 110 8.05 -0.12 10.70
C SER A 110 7.50 0.66 9.53
N CYS A 111 6.43 0.16 8.89
CA CYS A 111 5.82 0.83 7.74
C CYS A 111 4.33 0.52 7.58
N VAL A 112 3.64 1.44 6.88
CA VAL A 112 2.29 1.25 6.34
C VAL A 112 2.38 1.07 4.84
N VAL A 113 1.87 -0.03 4.32
CA VAL A 113 1.89 -0.38 2.88
C VAL A 113 0.48 -0.32 2.32
N ALA A 114 0.24 0.55 1.33
CA ALA A 114 -1.07 0.69 0.71
C ALA A 114 -1.13 -0.01 -0.66
N GLY A 115 -1.73 -1.19 -0.69
CA GLY A 115 -1.84 -2.04 -1.88
C GLY A 115 -0.60 -2.89 -2.13
N ARG A 116 -0.20 -3.01 -3.40
CA ARG A 116 0.99 -3.76 -3.85
C ARG A 116 1.03 -5.21 -3.34
N THR A 117 -0.16 -5.84 -3.27
CA THR A 117 -0.28 -7.19 -2.71
C THR A 117 0.31 -7.35 -1.29
N GLY A 118 0.42 -6.24 -0.55
CA GLY A 118 1.06 -6.22 0.76
C GLY A 118 0.53 -7.29 1.71
N PHE A 119 -0.79 -7.56 1.70
CA PHE A 119 -1.41 -8.61 2.52
C PHE A 119 -0.87 -10.01 2.21
N MET A 120 -0.42 -10.28 0.97
CA MET A 120 0.21 -11.53 0.56
C MET A 120 1.70 -11.54 0.94
N VAL A 121 2.40 -10.45 0.60
CA VAL A 121 3.85 -10.31 0.83
C VAL A 121 4.21 -10.46 2.31
N PHE A 122 3.34 -9.97 3.20
CA PHE A 122 3.57 -9.95 4.64
C PHE A 122 2.74 -10.98 5.43
N ARG A 123 2.07 -11.93 4.76
CA ARG A 123 1.23 -12.95 5.43
C ARG A 123 1.94 -13.64 6.59
N GLU A 124 3.20 -14.03 6.36
CA GLU A 124 4.03 -14.73 7.36
C GLU A 124 4.90 -13.77 8.20
N TRP A 125 4.67 -12.46 8.10
CA TRP A 125 5.45 -11.51 8.87
C TRP A 125 4.99 -11.50 10.34
N PRO A 126 5.90 -11.67 11.32
CA PRO A 126 5.50 -11.94 12.72
C PRO A 126 4.66 -10.83 13.34
N ASN A 127 4.90 -9.58 12.99
CA ASN A 127 4.23 -8.41 13.56
C ASN A 127 3.51 -7.62 12.45
N HIS A 128 2.47 -8.23 11.89
CA HIS A 128 1.70 -7.73 10.76
C HIS A 128 0.24 -7.49 11.13
N LEU A 129 -0.31 -6.35 10.70
CA LEU A 129 -1.73 -6.05 10.74
C LEU A 129 -2.24 -5.80 9.32
N ASN A 130 -3.21 -6.59 8.89
CA ASN A 130 -3.78 -6.50 7.56
C ASN A 130 -5.19 -5.91 7.60
N ILE A 131 -5.42 -4.83 6.85
CA ILE A 131 -6.66 -4.05 6.85
C ILE A 131 -7.25 -4.02 5.45
N PHE A 132 -8.58 -4.17 5.35
CA PHE A 132 -9.33 -3.91 4.13
C PHE A 132 -10.26 -2.71 4.29
N ILE A 133 -10.26 -1.80 3.33
CA ILE A 133 -11.13 -0.61 3.31
C ILE A 133 -12.08 -0.71 2.12
N GLN A 134 -13.36 -0.73 2.41
CA GLN A 134 -14.45 -0.80 1.45
C GLN A 134 -15.41 0.38 1.61
N ALA A 135 -16.32 0.56 0.66
CA ALA A 135 -17.47 1.45 0.77
C ALA A 135 -18.56 1.05 -0.24
N SER A 136 -19.77 1.57 -0.07
CA SER A 136 -20.83 1.43 -1.05
C SER A 136 -20.42 1.99 -2.41
N MET A 137 -21.04 1.49 -3.49
CA MET A 137 -20.77 1.98 -4.83
C MET A 137 -21.05 3.48 -4.93
N ASP A 138 -22.13 3.96 -4.31
CA ASP A 138 -22.53 5.37 -4.34
C ASP A 138 -21.50 6.29 -3.67
N TYR A 139 -20.96 5.91 -2.53
CA TYR A 139 -19.86 6.64 -1.88
C TYR A 139 -18.64 6.72 -2.79
N ARG A 140 -18.25 5.59 -3.37
CA ARG A 140 -17.07 5.44 -4.22
C ARG A 140 -17.19 6.25 -5.51
N VAL A 141 -18.34 6.21 -6.16
CA VAL A 141 -18.66 6.97 -7.39
C VAL A 141 -18.58 8.46 -7.12
N LYS A 142 -19.30 8.97 -6.11
CA LYS A 142 -19.26 10.38 -5.73
C LYS A 142 -17.82 10.88 -5.47
N ARG A 143 -17.00 10.05 -4.85
CA ARG A 143 -15.61 10.39 -4.56
C ARG A 143 -14.75 10.42 -5.84
N VAL A 144 -14.91 9.44 -6.74
CA VAL A 144 -14.15 9.38 -8.00
C VAL A 144 -14.54 10.56 -8.90
N MET A 145 -15.83 10.83 -9.08
CA MET A 145 -16.33 12.01 -9.82
C MET A 145 -15.66 13.29 -9.34
N ARG A 146 -15.71 13.55 -8.02
CA ARG A 146 -15.15 14.77 -7.44
C ARG A 146 -13.62 14.88 -7.59
N ARG A 147 -12.89 13.75 -7.57
CA ARG A 147 -11.42 13.75 -7.63
C ARG A 147 -10.86 13.81 -9.04
N GLN A 148 -11.58 13.26 -10.00
CA GLN A 148 -11.09 13.12 -11.38
C GLN A 148 -11.86 14.02 -12.36
N ASP A 149 -12.89 14.75 -11.88
CA ASP A 149 -13.74 15.61 -12.68
C ASP A 149 -14.36 14.85 -13.86
N VAL A 150 -14.99 13.72 -13.57
CA VAL A 150 -15.59 12.80 -14.55
C VAL A 150 -17.09 12.62 -14.27
N SER A 151 -17.83 12.17 -15.29
CA SER A 151 -19.25 11.81 -15.16
C SER A 151 -19.45 10.58 -14.26
N GLU A 152 -20.70 10.36 -13.83
CA GLU A 152 -21.04 9.18 -13.03
C GLU A 152 -20.74 7.87 -13.76
N GLN A 153 -21.08 7.78 -15.03
CA GLN A 153 -20.82 6.57 -15.82
C GLN A 153 -19.31 6.31 -15.94
N GLU A 154 -18.51 7.31 -16.25
CA GLU A 154 -17.06 7.18 -16.29
C GLU A 154 -16.48 6.78 -14.94
N ALA A 155 -17.00 7.34 -13.84
CA ALA A 155 -16.57 6.95 -12.51
C ALA A 155 -16.86 5.46 -12.20
N ARG A 156 -18.05 4.96 -12.59
CA ARG A 156 -18.41 3.53 -12.47
C ARG A 156 -17.47 2.65 -13.29
N ASP A 157 -17.17 3.03 -14.51
CA ASP A 157 -16.28 2.29 -15.42
C ASP A 157 -14.84 2.25 -14.88
N ILE A 158 -14.33 3.37 -14.38
CA ILE A 158 -13.02 3.45 -13.71
C ILE A 158 -12.98 2.52 -12.51
N ILE A 159 -13.98 2.55 -11.65
CA ILE A 159 -14.06 1.70 -10.45
C ILE A 159 -14.05 0.23 -10.85
N ALA A 160 -14.95 -0.16 -11.75
CA ALA A 160 -15.07 -1.56 -12.20
C ALA A 160 -13.77 -2.07 -12.82
N LYS A 161 -13.19 -1.32 -13.75
CA LYS A 161 -11.94 -1.67 -14.44
C LYS A 161 -10.75 -1.81 -13.49
N MET A 162 -10.57 -0.86 -12.58
CA MET A 162 -9.45 -0.87 -11.67
C MET A 162 -9.58 -1.95 -10.58
N ASP A 163 -10.76 -2.19 -10.06
CA ASP A 163 -10.96 -3.24 -9.06
C ASP A 163 -10.84 -4.63 -9.68
N ALA A 164 -11.37 -4.84 -10.90
CA ALA A 164 -11.15 -6.07 -11.65
C ALA A 164 -9.67 -6.32 -11.96
N SER A 165 -8.93 -5.29 -12.37
CA SER A 165 -7.50 -5.39 -12.61
C SER A 165 -6.71 -5.78 -11.36
N ARG A 166 -7.05 -5.22 -10.21
CA ARG A 166 -6.42 -5.57 -8.92
C ARG A 166 -6.74 -6.99 -8.49
N GLU A 167 -7.98 -7.44 -8.68
CA GLU A 167 -8.38 -8.82 -8.39
C GLU A 167 -7.67 -9.82 -9.30
N ALA A 168 -7.61 -9.53 -10.59
CA ALA A 168 -6.91 -10.36 -11.57
C ALA A 168 -5.40 -10.46 -11.26
N TYR A 169 -4.79 -9.35 -10.81
CA TYR A 169 -3.38 -9.33 -10.41
C TYR A 169 -3.12 -10.25 -9.22
N ILE A 170 -4.00 -10.27 -8.21
CA ILE A 170 -3.87 -11.15 -7.05
C ILE A 170 -4.04 -12.61 -7.47
N LYS A 171 -5.10 -12.94 -8.21
CA LYS A 171 -5.36 -14.31 -8.71
C LYS A 171 -4.25 -14.87 -9.59
N LYS A 172 -3.47 -14.02 -10.23
CA LYS A 172 -2.32 -14.45 -11.04
C LYS A 172 -1.21 -15.08 -10.19
N TYR A 173 -1.05 -14.64 -8.96
CA TYR A 173 0.08 -15.04 -8.11
C TYR A 173 -0.32 -15.93 -6.94
N GLU A 174 -1.60 -15.93 -6.55
CA GLU A 174 -2.11 -16.77 -5.48
C GLU A 174 -3.57 -17.19 -5.73
N ASP A 175 -3.92 -18.38 -5.28
CA ASP A 175 -5.30 -18.89 -5.32
C ASP A 175 -6.13 -18.28 -4.18
N THR A 176 -6.28 -16.95 -4.21
CA THR A 176 -7.07 -16.20 -3.21
C THR A 176 -7.73 -14.99 -3.85
N SER A 177 -8.73 -14.43 -3.15
CA SER A 177 -9.38 -13.17 -3.52
C SER A 177 -9.00 -12.06 -2.54
N ARG A 178 -8.82 -10.85 -3.08
CA ARG A 178 -8.70 -9.66 -2.23
C ARG A 178 -9.96 -9.36 -1.42
N TYR A 179 -11.09 -9.92 -1.80
CA TYR A 179 -12.37 -9.77 -1.10
C TYR A 179 -12.62 -10.85 -0.04
N ASP A 180 -11.74 -11.85 0.07
CA ASP A 180 -11.81 -12.83 1.15
C ASP A 180 -11.44 -12.13 2.48
N THR A 181 -12.47 -11.87 3.30
CA THR A 181 -12.30 -11.15 4.57
C THR A 181 -11.43 -11.92 5.58
N ARG A 182 -11.22 -13.23 5.40
CA ARG A 182 -10.30 -14.03 6.22
C ARG A 182 -8.85 -13.62 6.09
N ASN A 183 -8.52 -12.88 5.03
CA ASN A 183 -7.18 -12.32 4.84
C ASN A 183 -6.90 -11.08 5.71
N TYR A 184 -7.88 -10.55 6.46
CA TYR A 184 -7.78 -9.27 7.14
C TYR A 184 -8.18 -9.38 8.61
N GLN A 185 -7.43 -8.71 9.49
CA GLN A 185 -7.79 -8.58 10.90
C GLN A 185 -8.81 -7.47 11.14
N LEU A 186 -8.91 -6.50 10.21
CA LEU A 186 -9.85 -5.39 10.31
C LEU A 186 -10.41 -5.05 8.93
N VAL A 187 -11.73 -4.96 8.83
CA VAL A 187 -12.45 -4.50 7.63
C VAL A 187 -13.24 -3.25 8.01
N ILE A 188 -13.05 -2.15 7.26
CA ILE A 188 -13.68 -0.85 7.52
C ILE A 188 -14.54 -0.45 6.34
N SER A 189 -15.82 -0.09 6.59
CA SER A 189 -16.67 0.62 5.64
C SER A 189 -16.52 2.13 5.84
N MET A 190 -16.37 2.86 4.72
CA MET A 190 -16.17 4.31 4.74
C MET A 190 -17.46 5.11 4.58
N ASP A 191 -18.61 4.45 4.47
CA ASP A 191 -19.87 5.13 4.13
C ASP A 191 -20.22 6.25 5.11
N ASP A 192 -20.01 6.03 6.40
CA ASP A 192 -20.29 6.96 7.48
C ASP A 192 -19.03 7.50 8.18
N LEU A 193 -17.86 7.28 7.59
CA LEU A 193 -16.58 7.66 8.17
C LEU A 193 -15.79 8.62 7.27
N SER A 194 -15.19 9.63 7.88
CA SER A 194 -14.10 10.38 7.26
C SER A 194 -12.79 9.57 7.29
N GLU A 195 -11.80 10.01 6.52
CA GLU A 195 -10.48 9.40 6.57
C GLU A 195 -9.82 9.53 7.95
N ASN A 196 -10.13 10.59 8.71
CA ASN A 196 -9.64 10.75 10.07
C ASN A 196 -10.30 9.75 11.02
N ASP A 197 -11.63 9.57 10.92
CA ASP A 197 -12.36 8.61 11.74
C ASP A 197 -11.85 7.18 11.49
N ALA A 198 -11.61 6.82 10.23
CA ALA A 198 -11.02 5.53 9.90
C ALA A 198 -9.63 5.33 10.52
N VAL A 199 -8.80 6.38 10.56
CA VAL A 199 -7.50 6.33 11.26
C VAL A 199 -7.70 6.14 12.77
N GLU A 200 -8.65 6.81 13.40
CA GLU A 200 -8.94 6.62 14.83
C GLU A 200 -9.41 5.20 15.14
N VAL A 201 -10.30 4.64 14.31
CA VAL A 201 -10.74 3.24 14.44
C VAL A 201 -9.56 2.28 14.37
N ILE A 202 -8.65 2.48 13.41
CA ILE A 202 -7.45 1.66 13.28
C ILE A 202 -6.55 1.82 14.50
N MET A 203 -6.33 3.04 14.98
CA MET A 203 -5.51 3.31 16.15
C MET A 203 -6.09 2.65 17.42
N GLU A 204 -7.40 2.70 17.59
CA GLU A 204 -8.07 2.04 18.71
C GLU A 204 -7.91 0.51 18.64
N TYR A 205 -8.10 -0.09 17.45
CA TYR A 205 -7.84 -1.50 17.24
C TYR A 205 -6.39 -1.88 17.60
N ILE A 206 -5.42 -1.09 17.14
CA ILE A 206 -4.00 -1.31 17.45
C ILE A 206 -3.78 -1.23 18.97
N ASN A 207 -4.33 -0.22 19.65
CA ASN A 207 -4.14 -0.03 21.08
C ASN A 207 -4.71 -1.19 21.89
N ARG A 208 -5.88 -1.72 21.53
CA ARG A 208 -6.52 -2.85 22.20
C ARG A 208 -5.84 -4.19 21.94
N THR A 209 -5.20 -4.35 20.79
CA THR A 209 -4.54 -5.61 20.39
C THR A 209 -3.03 -5.59 20.59
N SER A 210 -2.46 -4.46 21.00
CA SER A 210 -1.03 -4.38 21.36
C SER A 210 -0.78 -5.16 22.67
N LYS A 211 0.17 -6.08 22.59
CA LYS A 211 0.67 -6.85 23.73
C LYS A 211 1.87 -6.12 24.34
#